data_5e7656ee60c18b1af51d55b35b867bcc
#
_entry.id   5e7656ee60c18b1af51d55b35b867bcc
#
_cell.length_a   1.000
_cell.length_b   1.000
_cell.length_c   1.000
_cell.angle_alpha   90.00
_cell.angle_beta   90.00
_cell.angle_gamma   90.00
#
_symmetry.space_group_name_H-M   'P 1'
#
loop_
_entity.id
_entity.type
_entity.pdbx_description
1 polymer ?
#
loop_
_entity_poly.entity_id
_entity_poly.type
_entity_poly.pdbx_seq_one_letter_code
_entity_poly.pdbx_strand_id
1 'polypeptide(L)' 'KLSYWKEKLKDYDYFAQPHYSYLVNLRYVSDFNKTQLNIKVDLKTETLPISRRNYSNFKKAYFAYIGV' A
#
# COMPACT_ATOMS: atom_id res chain seq x y z
N LYS A 1 15.27 -0.93 -8.71
CA LYS A 1 14.72 -2.05 -7.94
C LYS A 1 13.81 -1.57 -6.84
N LEU A 2 12.82 -2.37 -6.52
CA LEU A 2 11.87 -2.04 -5.46
C LEU A 2 12.57 -1.91 -4.11
N SER A 3 13.57 -2.74 -3.84
CA SER A 3 14.32 -2.67 -2.59
C SER A 3 15.00 -1.33 -2.40
N TYR A 4 15.49 -0.73 -3.49
CA TYR A 4 16.07 0.60 -3.44
C TYR A 4 15.05 1.65 -2.98
N TRP A 5 13.85 1.62 -3.58
CA TRP A 5 12.80 2.57 -3.22
C TRP A 5 12.27 2.34 -1.82
N LYS A 6 12.19 1.07 -1.40
CA LYS A 6 11.77 0.73 -0.06
C LYS A 6 12.72 1.32 0.97
N GLU A 7 14.02 1.26 0.72
CA GLU A 7 15.01 1.85 1.61
C GLU A 7 14.93 3.37 1.63
N LYS A 8 14.76 3.98 0.45
CA LYS A 8 14.64 5.43 0.34
C LYS A 8 13.39 5.97 1.02
N LEU A 9 12.30 5.22 1.00
CA LEU A 9 11.00 5.68 1.49
C LEU A 9 10.66 5.17 2.89
N LYS A 10 11.58 4.47 3.54
CA LYS A 10 11.30 3.86 4.84
C LYS A 10 10.95 4.87 5.92
N ASP A 11 11.41 6.11 5.78
CA ASP A 11 11.13 7.16 6.76
C ASP A 11 9.79 7.86 6.50
N TYR A 12 9.09 7.46 5.43
CA TYR A 12 7.79 8.03 5.09
C TYR A 12 6.72 6.99 5.44
N ASP A 13 5.90 7.29 6.42
CA ASP A 13 4.91 6.36 6.93
C ASP A 13 3.67 6.23 6.05
N TYR A 14 3.61 6.97 4.95
CA TYR A 14 2.49 6.89 4.02
C TYR A 14 2.75 5.98 2.81
N PHE A 15 3.85 5.22 2.82
CA PHE A 15 4.10 4.21 1.81
C PHE A 15 4.01 2.82 2.44
N ALA A 16 3.49 1.87 1.67
CA ALA A 16 3.39 0.49 2.10
C ALA A 16 3.61 -0.44 0.93
N GLN A 17 3.93 -1.69 1.24
CA GLN A 17 4.21 -2.71 0.23
C GLN A 17 3.18 -3.83 0.33
N PRO A 18 2.08 -3.75 -0.44
CA PRO A 18 1.05 -4.79 -0.39
C PRO A 18 1.46 -6.06 -1.14
N HIS A 19 2.49 -5.97 -1.96
CA HIS A 19 2.95 -7.07 -2.81
C HIS A 19 4.43 -6.84 -3.06
N TYR A 20 5.19 -7.92 -3.25
CA TYR A 20 6.63 -7.78 -3.44
C TYR A 20 7.00 -6.94 -4.66
N SER A 21 6.07 -6.79 -5.61
CA SER A 21 6.31 -6.01 -6.83
C SER A 21 5.83 -4.57 -6.76
N TYR A 22 5.16 -4.15 -5.66
CA TYR A 22 4.55 -2.82 -5.61
C TYR A 22 4.84 -2.09 -4.33
N LEU A 23 5.09 -0.79 -4.45
CA LEU A 23 4.99 0.16 -3.34
C LEU A 23 3.84 1.08 -3.65
N VAL A 24 2.99 1.34 -2.66
CA VAL A 24 1.84 2.21 -2.88
C VAL A 24 1.86 3.36 -1.88
N ASN A 25 1.34 4.50 -2.33
CA ASN A 25 1.12 5.65 -1.48
C ASN A 25 -0.25 5.48 -0.84
N LEU A 26 -0.27 5.34 0.49
CA LEU A 26 -1.50 5.07 1.23
C LEU A 26 -2.53 6.19 1.08
N ARG A 27 -2.07 7.39 0.74
CA ARG A 27 -2.97 8.52 0.48
C ARG A 27 -4.01 8.20 -0.59
N TYR A 28 -3.64 7.38 -1.57
CA TYR A 28 -4.49 7.10 -2.72
C TYR A 28 -5.28 5.80 -2.59
N VAL A 29 -5.12 5.08 -1.50
CA VAL A 29 -5.90 3.84 -1.27
C VAL A 29 -7.32 4.23 -0.90
N SER A 30 -8.29 3.81 -1.70
CA SER A 30 -9.70 4.09 -1.43
C SER A 30 -10.34 3.01 -0.56
N ASP A 31 -10.00 1.76 -0.83
CA ASP A 31 -10.44 0.63 -0.01
C ASP A 31 -9.57 -0.59 -0.29
N PHE A 32 -9.73 -1.62 0.51
CA PHE A 32 -9.01 -2.87 0.29
C PHE A 32 -9.69 -4.02 1.02
N ASN A 33 -9.39 -5.23 0.58
CA ASN A 33 -9.77 -6.45 1.28
C ASN A 33 -8.52 -7.34 1.39
N LYS A 34 -8.69 -8.62 1.71
CA LYS A 34 -7.55 -9.51 1.94
C LYS A 34 -6.75 -9.82 0.68
N THR A 35 -7.32 -9.63 -0.49
CA THR A 35 -6.70 -10.05 -1.75
C THR A 35 -6.33 -8.91 -2.67
N GLN A 36 -6.90 -7.74 -2.48
CA GLN A 36 -6.65 -6.63 -3.39
C GLN A 36 -6.97 -5.30 -2.75
N LEU A 37 -6.40 -4.25 -3.34
CA LEU A 37 -6.69 -2.87 -2.92
C LEU A 37 -7.05 -2.07 -4.16
N ASN A 38 -7.77 -0.98 -3.93
CA ASN A 38 -8.10 -0.03 -4.98
C ASN A 38 -7.40 1.28 -4.71
N ILE A 39 -6.77 1.82 -5.75
CA ILE A 39 -6.14 3.12 -5.73
C ILE A 39 -6.96 4.05 -6.59
N LYS A 40 -7.30 5.21 -6.05
CA LYS A 40 -8.06 6.21 -6.78
C LYS A 40 -7.24 7.48 -6.90
N VAL A 41 -6.96 7.88 -8.14
CA VAL A 41 -6.26 9.12 -8.44
C VAL A 41 -7.11 9.88 -9.45
N ASP A 42 -7.56 11.06 -9.07
CA ASP A 42 -8.51 11.84 -9.87
C ASP A 42 -9.77 11.01 -10.12
N LEU A 43 -10.11 10.77 -11.38
CA LEU A 43 -11.29 9.99 -11.76
C LEU A 43 -10.97 8.55 -12.12
N LYS A 44 -9.69 8.15 -11.96
CA LYS A 44 -9.28 6.79 -12.33
C LYS A 44 -9.11 5.93 -11.09
N THR A 45 -9.56 4.68 -11.21
CA THR A 45 -9.38 3.68 -10.15
C THR A 45 -8.62 2.51 -10.73
N GLU A 46 -7.60 2.05 -10.01
CA GLU A 46 -6.86 0.86 -10.36
C GLU A 46 -6.91 -0.13 -9.22
N THR A 47 -7.01 -1.41 -9.56
CA THR A 47 -7.01 -2.49 -8.58
C THR A 47 -5.66 -3.19 -8.62
N LEU A 48 -5.03 -3.33 -7.46
CA LEU A 48 -3.74 -4.00 -7.33
C LEU A 48 -3.88 -5.19 -6.39
N PRO A 49 -3.12 -6.27 -6.60
CA PRO A 49 -3.18 -7.42 -5.71
C PRO A 49 -2.47 -7.15 -4.39
N ILE A 50 -2.97 -7.78 -3.34
CA ILE A 50 -2.27 -7.84 -2.05
C ILE A 50 -1.87 -9.29 -1.85
N SER A 51 -0.57 -9.55 -1.63
CA SER A 51 -0.15 -10.91 -1.37
C SER A 51 -0.57 -11.32 0.03
N ARG A 52 -0.84 -12.62 0.20
CA ARG A 52 -1.21 -13.16 1.51
C ARG A 52 -0.15 -12.80 2.57
N ARG A 53 1.11 -12.91 2.19
CA ARG A 53 2.23 -12.64 3.09
C ARG A 53 2.25 -11.19 3.57
N ASN A 54 1.87 -10.26 2.70
CA ASN A 54 2.00 -8.83 2.98
C ASN A 54 0.73 -8.21 3.54
N TYR A 55 -0.39 -8.93 3.52
CA TYR A 55 -1.67 -8.34 3.93
C TYR A 55 -1.65 -7.78 5.34
N SER A 56 -1.14 -8.56 6.30
CA SER A 56 -1.14 -8.13 7.70
C SER A 56 -0.33 -6.85 7.88
N ASN A 57 0.86 -6.78 7.28
CA ASN A 57 1.69 -5.59 7.38
C ASN A 57 1.09 -4.40 6.65
N PHE A 58 0.47 -4.65 5.49
CA PHE A 58 -0.20 -3.57 4.76
C PHE A 58 -1.34 -3.00 5.58
N LYS A 59 -2.15 -3.87 6.17
CA LYS A 59 -3.28 -3.44 7.00
C LYS A 59 -2.81 -2.60 8.19
N LYS A 60 -1.74 -3.02 8.86
CA LYS A 60 -1.17 -2.25 9.96
C LYS A 60 -0.69 -0.88 9.50
N ALA A 61 0.01 -0.85 8.37
CA ALA A 61 0.51 0.41 7.83
C ALA A 61 -0.63 1.36 7.48
N TYR A 62 -1.69 0.83 6.87
CA TYR A 62 -2.83 1.66 6.50
C TYR A 62 -3.53 2.24 7.72
N PHE A 63 -3.78 1.42 8.73
CA PHE A 63 -4.45 1.91 9.94
C PHE A 63 -3.59 2.90 10.71
N ALA A 64 -2.28 2.70 10.73
CA ALA A 64 -1.36 3.68 11.32
C ALA A 64 -1.43 5.00 10.57
N TYR A 65 -1.51 4.93 9.25
CA TYR A 65 -1.58 6.12 8.41
C TYR A 65 -2.84 6.92 8.66
N ILE A 66 -4.00 6.26 8.77
CA ILE A 66 -5.26 6.98 9.00
C ILE A 66 -5.52 7.30 10.48
N GLY A 67 -4.64 6.86 11.37
CA GLY A 67 -4.74 7.23 12.78
C GLY A 67 -5.73 6.41 13.60
N VAL A 68 -5.97 5.18 13.19
CA VAL A 68 -6.89 4.27 13.89
C VAL A 68 -6.13 3.28 14.73
#